data_55f7456e20ec7efbeae0ca423b48aa25
#
_entry.id   55f7456e20ec7efbeae0ca423b48aa25
#
_cell.length_a   1.000
_cell.length_b   1.000
_cell.length_c   1.000
_cell.angle_alpha   90.00
_cell.angle_beta   90.00
_cell.angle_gamma   90.00
#
_symmetry.space_group_name_H-M   'P 1'
#
loop_
_entity.id
_entity.type
_entity.pdbx_description
1 polymer ?
#
loop_
_entity_poly.entity_id
_entity_poly.type
_entity_poly.pdbx_seq_one_letter_code
_entity_poly.pdbx_strand_id
1 'polypeptide(L)'
;MGDITLSAAVRGSLLSLQNTTSLVERTQGRLSTGLEVASAIDDPVAFFQAKSLNDRAFDFNEKKDGIDQGVSTLTAALGGLESIESIVRQLKGVATSLKSATGTQFTDLVTQFSTLRSQIGALATDASYQGTNLIDNTSESLSVSFSDQTSSLLTVAASNSTETGLGLNLVSVATDTSFNFAARTAADVSTGGTITVTYQGSGASVTETGGLTVQYGTVAFSIRQAIDTAAVVTEAITQGQVLTISLTTGSVSGVGVTGTFEASGSISGTTTDAELNSTNFVTEGVSASIDTLITELDTSFTTLRARSLTLGSNVALLQTRLDFTEDYVNTLEIGSGKLTLADLNEEGANLLALQTRQQLGISALAFAGQAEQGILGLFR
;
A
#
# COMPACT_ATOMS: atom_id res chain seq x y z
N MET A 1 -82.69 32.78 -15.88
CA MET A 1 -82.21 31.58 -15.18
C MET A 1 -82.12 31.95 -13.71
N GLY A 2 -82.97 31.39 -12.88
CA GLY A 2 -82.89 31.70 -11.44
C GLY A 2 -81.57 31.21 -10.86
N ASP A 3 -80.91 32.11 -10.19
CA ASP A 3 -79.68 31.80 -9.44
C ASP A 3 -80.10 30.81 -8.34
N ILE A 4 -79.63 29.55 -8.46
CA ILE A 4 -79.91 28.54 -7.45
C ILE A 4 -78.99 28.81 -6.26
N THR A 5 -79.48 29.65 -5.34
CA THR A 5 -78.75 29.88 -4.07
C THR A 5 -78.94 28.65 -3.18
N LEU A 6 -77.85 27.83 -3.08
CA LEU A 6 -77.77 26.71 -2.13
C LEU A 6 -78.06 27.21 -0.69
N SER A 7 -78.82 26.46 0.09
CA SER A 7 -79.08 26.79 1.49
C SER A 7 -77.79 26.77 2.30
N ALA A 8 -77.76 27.49 3.40
CA ALA A 8 -76.61 27.54 4.31
C ALA A 8 -76.20 26.12 4.82
N ALA A 9 -77.17 25.25 5.01
CA ALA A 9 -76.95 23.84 5.44
C ALA A 9 -76.24 23.00 4.35
N VAL A 10 -76.69 23.13 3.08
CA VAL A 10 -76.09 22.40 1.92
C VAL A 10 -74.67 22.94 1.68
N ARG A 11 -74.44 24.26 1.74
CA ARG A 11 -73.12 24.85 1.63
C ARG A 11 -72.18 24.37 2.72
N GLY A 12 -72.64 24.29 3.99
CA GLY A 12 -71.84 23.72 5.11
C GLY A 12 -71.51 22.26 4.90
N SER A 13 -72.46 21.46 4.42
CA SER A 13 -72.19 20.03 4.12
C SER A 13 -71.24 19.85 2.96
N LEU A 14 -71.32 20.67 1.91
CA LEU A 14 -70.40 20.64 0.76
C LEU A 14 -68.96 21.02 1.21
N LEU A 15 -68.81 22.05 2.02
CA LEU A 15 -67.49 22.47 2.56
C LEU A 15 -66.88 21.36 3.44
N SER A 16 -67.72 20.73 4.27
CA SER A 16 -67.29 19.60 5.12
C SER A 16 -66.84 18.39 4.26
N LEU A 17 -67.56 18.11 3.18
CA LEU A 17 -67.22 17.02 2.26
C LEU A 17 -65.94 17.33 1.49
N GLN A 18 -65.76 18.55 1.02
CA GLN A 18 -64.51 19.00 0.35
C GLN A 18 -63.31 18.86 1.29
N ASN A 19 -63.43 19.32 2.55
CA ASN A 19 -62.40 19.14 3.54
C ASN A 19 -62.07 17.65 3.82
N THR A 20 -63.10 16.79 3.89
CA THR A 20 -62.91 15.35 4.09
C THR A 20 -62.20 14.74 2.91
N THR A 21 -62.58 15.14 1.65
CA THR A 21 -61.87 14.64 0.46
C THR A 21 -60.42 15.05 0.42
N SER A 22 -60.09 16.27 0.77
CA SER A 22 -58.66 16.72 0.81
C SER A 22 -57.86 16.00 1.90
N LEU A 23 -58.49 15.66 3.04
CA LEU A 23 -57.88 14.83 4.09
C LEU A 23 -57.65 13.38 3.58
N VAL A 24 -58.62 12.78 2.87
CA VAL A 24 -58.50 11.45 2.25
C VAL A 24 -57.31 11.44 1.29
N GLU A 25 -57.21 12.43 0.39
CA GLU A 25 -56.08 12.55 -0.56
C GLU A 25 -54.75 12.66 0.15
N ARG A 26 -54.66 13.47 1.23
CA ARG A 26 -53.44 13.59 2.00
C ARG A 26 -53.05 12.27 2.67
N THR A 27 -53.98 11.61 3.35
CA THR A 27 -53.76 10.31 4.02
C THR A 27 -53.38 9.23 3.04
N GLN A 28 -54.01 9.19 1.83
CA GLN A 28 -53.65 8.30 0.75
C GLN A 28 -52.20 8.59 0.25
N GLY A 29 -51.84 9.88 0.10
CA GLY A 29 -50.49 10.29 -0.26
C GLY A 29 -49.46 9.78 0.76
N ARG A 30 -49.72 10.00 2.07
CA ARG A 30 -48.86 9.54 3.16
C ARG A 30 -48.74 8.01 3.20
N LEU A 31 -49.85 7.30 3.01
CA LEU A 31 -49.87 5.84 2.97
C LEU A 31 -49.10 5.28 1.76
N SER A 32 -49.21 5.97 0.61
CA SER A 32 -48.51 5.56 -0.61
C SER A 32 -47.00 5.84 -0.57
N THR A 33 -46.59 6.99 0.00
CA THR A 33 -45.18 7.38 0.09
C THR A 33 -44.48 6.86 1.34
N GLY A 34 -45.23 6.51 2.38
CA GLY A 34 -44.70 6.21 3.71
C GLY A 34 -44.22 7.45 4.46
N LEU A 35 -44.46 8.64 3.93
CA LEU A 35 -43.96 9.89 4.50
C LEU A 35 -45.11 10.72 5.08
N GLU A 36 -44.94 11.19 6.32
CA GLU A 36 -45.78 12.21 6.94
C GLU A 36 -45.43 13.60 6.41
N VAL A 37 -44.10 13.85 6.23
CA VAL A 37 -43.54 15.10 5.70
C VAL A 37 -42.85 14.76 4.39
N ALA A 38 -43.56 14.91 3.27
CA ALA A 38 -43.02 14.63 1.93
C ALA A 38 -42.38 15.88 1.31
N SER A 39 -42.78 17.06 1.73
CA SER A 39 -42.30 18.33 1.16
C SER A 39 -42.17 19.42 2.22
N ALA A 40 -41.44 20.49 1.87
CA ALA A 40 -41.30 21.66 2.73
C ALA A 40 -42.64 22.41 2.98
N ILE A 41 -43.72 22.08 2.25
CA ILE A 41 -45.05 22.67 2.43
C ILE A 41 -45.75 22.00 3.64
N ASP A 42 -45.47 20.72 3.86
CA ASP A 42 -46.09 19.94 4.95
C ASP A 42 -45.58 20.39 6.36
N ASP A 43 -44.27 20.37 6.52
CA ASP A 43 -43.56 20.93 7.69
C ASP A 43 -42.12 21.33 7.23
N PRO A 44 -41.88 22.64 7.07
CA PRO A 44 -40.58 23.13 6.61
C PRO A 44 -39.43 22.83 7.60
N VAL A 45 -39.74 22.82 8.93
CA VAL A 45 -38.70 22.60 9.94
C VAL A 45 -38.25 21.13 9.92
N ALA A 46 -39.21 20.21 10.00
CA ALA A 46 -38.90 18.76 9.94
C ALA A 46 -38.26 18.38 8.61
N PHE A 47 -38.77 18.91 7.49
CA PHE A 47 -38.23 18.62 6.16
C PHE A 47 -36.76 19.04 6.01
N PHE A 48 -36.41 20.28 6.38
CA PHE A 48 -35.02 20.74 6.23
C PHE A 48 -34.07 20.10 7.25
N GLN A 49 -34.55 19.76 8.45
CA GLN A 49 -33.77 18.96 9.41
C GLN A 49 -33.50 17.55 8.87
N ALA A 50 -34.52 16.86 8.39
CA ALA A 50 -34.36 15.53 7.80
C ALA A 50 -33.44 15.57 6.57
N LYS A 51 -33.60 16.57 5.70
CA LYS A 51 -32.72 16.76 4.57
C LYS A 51 -31.26 16.96 4.98
N SER A 52 -31.01 17.78 6.00
CA SER A 52 -29.65 17.99 6.54
C SER A 52 -29.05 16.71 7.10
N LEU A 53 -29.84 15.85 7.76
CA LEU A 53 -29.38 14.55 8.25
C LEU A 53 -29.08 13.60 7.09
N ASN A 54 -29.92 13.56 6.05
CA ASN A 54 -29.69 12.75 4.87
C ASN A 54 -28.47 13.19 4.06
N ASP A 55 -28.32 14.51 3.85
CA ASP A 55 -27.16 15.06 3.16
C ASP A 55 -25.87 14.65 3.92
N ARG A 56 -25.88 14.76 5.24
CA ARG A 56 -24.76 14.33 6.08
C ARG A 56 -24.54 12.82 6.05
N ALA A 57 -25.59 12.01 6.04
CA ALA A 57 -25.48 10.56 5.89
C ALA A 57 -24.84 10.18 4.54
N PHE A 58 -25.21 10.89 3.49
CA PHE A 58 -24.61 10.72 2.15
C PHE A 58 -23.11 11.04 2.17
N ASP A 59 -22.70 12.18 2.74
CA ASP A 59 -21.30 12.57 2.87
C ASP A 59 -20.47 11.51 3.62
N PHE A 60 -21.03 10.96 4.72
CA PHE A 60 -20.35 9.90 5.46
C PHE A 60 -20.32 8.55 4.74
N ASN A 61 -21.29 8.23 3.89
CA ASN A 61 -21.23 7.06 3.02
C ASN A 61 -20.10 7.17 2.01
N GLU A 62 -19.86 8.36 1.43
CA GLU A 62 -18.72 8.59 0.56
C GLU A 62 -17.39 8.40 1.30
N LYS A 63 -17.29 8.88 2.56
CA LYS A 63 -16.10 8.64 3.38
C LYS A 63 -15.92 7.16 3.72
N LYS A 64 -17.00 6.41 3.97
CA LYS A 64 -16.97 4.97 4.20
C LYS A 64 -16.33 4.22 3.03
N ASP A 65 -16.70 4.55 1.78
CA ASP A 65 -16.09 3.96 0.60
C ASP A 65 -14.58 4.25 0.52
N GLY A 66 -14.17 5.47 0.90
CA GLY A 66 -12.76 5.85 0.99
C GLY A 66 -11.98 5.07 2.06
N ILE A 67 -12.62 4.80 3.21
CA ILE A 67 -12.03 3.99 4.29
C ILE A 67 -11.85 2.54 3.82
N ASP A 68 -12.84 1.96 3.14
CA ASP A 68 -12.81 0.60 2.60
C ASP A 68 -11.67 0.41 1.58
N GLN A 69 -11.48 1.41 0.69
CA GLN A 69 -10.35 1.42 -0.23
C GLN A 69 -9.01 1.50 0.52
N GLY A 70 -8.96 2.31 1.59
CA GLY A 70 -7.80 2.40 2.47
C GLY A 70 -7.47 1.06 3.13
N VAL A 71 -8.47 0.35 3.65
CA VAL A 71 -8.31 -1.00 4.22
C VAL A 71 -7.77 -1.96 3.17
N SER A 72 -8.31 -1.93 1.95
CA SER A 72 -7.86 -2.78 0.84
C SER A 72 -6.41 -2.50 0.45
N THR A 73 -6.00 -1.23 0.38
CA THR A 73 -4.62 -0.81 0.08
C THR A 73 -3.65 -1.31 1.15
N LEU A 74 -3.99 -1.13 2.42
CA LEU A 74 -3.16 -1.61 3.54
C LEU A 74 -3.07 -3.13 3.59
N THR A 75 -4.16 -3.83 3.27
CA THR A 75 -4.20 -5.30 3.22
C THR A 75 -3.33 -5.84 2.09
N ALA A 76 -3.33 -5.20 0.92
CA ALA A 76 -2.43 -5.56 -0.18
C ALA A 76 -0.96 -5.37 0.22
N ALA A 77 -0.63 -4.25 0.86
CA ALA A 77 0.72 -3.99 1.38
C ALA A 77 1.16 -5.02 2.43
N LEU A 78 0.26 -5.41 3.36
CA LEU A 78 0.52 -6.46 4.34
C LEU A 78 0.79 -7.81 3.69
N GLY A 79 -0.02 -8.22 2.72
CA GLY A 79 0.18 -9.45 1.95
C GLY A 79 1.52 -9.46 1.21
N GLY A 80 1.94 -8.29 0.68
CA GLY A 80 3.27 -8.10 0.11
C GLY A 80 4.38 -8.31 1.14
N LEU A 81 4.28 -7.70 2.32
CA LEU A 81 5.27 -7.86 3.39
C LEU A 81 5.38 -9.30 3.91
N GLU A 82 4.25 -10.01 4.07
CA GLU A 82 4.23 -11.42 4.48
C GLU A 82 4.93 -12.32 3.45
N SER A 83 4.70 -12.03 2.16
CA SER A 83 5.33 -12.75 1.07
C SER A 83 6.84 -12.47 1.02
N ILE A 84 7.26 -11.22 1.22
CA ILE A 84 8.67 -10.83 1.35
C ILE A 84 9.30 -11.54 2.57
N GLU A 85 8.62 -11.58 3.72
CA GLU A 85 9.11 -12.29 4.90
C GLU A 85 9.35 -13.78 4.60
N SER A 86 8.50 -14.41 3.81
CA SER A 86 8.68 -15.80 3.37
C SER A 86 9.94 -15.98 2.52
N ILE A 87 10.21 -15.05 1.58
CA ILE A 87 11.44 -15.09 0.77
C ILE A 87 12.68 -14.85 1.63
N VAL A 88 12.64 -13.87 2.55
CA VAL A 88 13.77 -13.63 3.47
C VAL A 88 14.05 -14.87 4.33
N ARG A 89 13.03 -15.62 4.73
CA ARG A 89 13.21 -16.90 5.43
C ARG A 89 13.90 -17.95 4.56
N GLN A 90 13.56 -18.02 3.27
CA GLN A 90 14.24 -18.91 2.32
C GLN A 90 15.69 -18.47 2.12
N LEU A 91 15.96 -17.16 1.97
CA LEU A 91 17.31 -16.60 1.90
C LEU A 91 18.16 -16.99 3.11
N LYS A 92 17.59 -16.94 4.31
CA LYS A 92 18.27 -17.38 5.54
C LYS A 92 18.59 -18.88 5.52
N GLY A 93 17.71 -19.70 4.97
CA GLY A 93 17.97 -21.14 4.75
C GLY A 93 19.13 -21.36 3.79
N VAL A 94 19.15 -20.66 2.66
CA VAL A 94 20.25 -20.70 1.69
C VAL A 94 21.55 -20.21 2.33
N ALA A 95 21.53 -19.07 3.03
CA ALA A 95 22.71 -18.54 3.74
C ALA A 95 23.25 -19.52 4.78
N THR A 96 22.39 -20.24 5.48
CA THR A 96 22.83 -21.30 6.43
C THR A 96 23.47 -22.45 5.71
N SER A 97 22.96 -22.85 4.55
CA SER A 97 23.51 -23.93 3.73
C SER A 97 24.88 -23.57 3.15
N LEU A 98 25.16 -22.28 2.89
CA LEU A 98 26.47 -21.81 2.44
C LEU A 98 27.61 -22.15 3.43
N LYS A 99 27.32 -22.27 4.73
CA LYS A 99 28.33 -22.61 5.76
C LYS A 99 29.02 -23.96 5.54
N SER A 100 28.32 -24.92 4.93
CA SER A 100 28.80 -26.28 4.69
C SER A 100 29.01 -26.61 3.21
N ALA A 101 28.61 -25.68 2.31
CA ALA A 101 28.75 -25.89 0.89
C ALA A 101 30.20 -25.64 0.43
N THR A 102 30.63 -26.38 -0.60
CA THR A 102 31.97 -26.27 -1.19
C THR A 102 31.90 -26.36 -2.71
N GLY A 103 32.84 -25.71 -3.41
CA GLY A 103 33.00 -25.76 -4.86
C GLY A 103 31.77 -25.26 -5.62
N THR A 104 31.33 -26.01 -6.61
CA THR A 104 30.16 -25.66 -7.45
C THR A 104 28.90 -25.50 -6.65
N GLN A 105 28.67 -26.29 -5.62
CA GLN A 105 27.50 -26.17 -4.75
C GLN A 105 27.45 -24.82 -4.05
N PHE A 106 28.59 -24.31 -3.60
CA PHE A 106 28.68 -22.99 -2.98
C PHE A 106 28.27 -21.88 -3.99
N THR A 107 28.81 -21.93 -5.20
CA THR A 107 28.50 -20.97 -6.28
C THR A 107 27.02 -21.03 -6.68
N ASP A 108 26.44 -22.22 -6.78
CA ASP A 108 25.03 -22.41 -7.12
C ASP A 108 24.12 -21.82 -6.04
N LEU A 109 24.45 -22.00 -4.76
CA LEU A 109 23.70 -21.41 -3.65
C LEU A 109 23.80 -19.88 -3.62
N VAL A 110 24.96 -19.30 -3.95
CA VAL A 110 25.09 -17.85 -4.08
C VAL A 110 24.23 -17.31 -5.23
N THR A 111 24.20 -18.02 -6.35
CA THR A 111 23.33 -17.67 -7.49
C THR A 111 21.85 -17.74 -7.09
N GLN A 112 21.46 -18.81 -6.38
CA GLN A 112 20.10 -18.96 -5.86
C GLN A 112 19.74 -17.84 -4.87
N PHE A 113 20.67 -17.48 -3.98
CA PHE A 113 20.49 -16.37 -3.06
C PHE A 113 20.22 -15.07 -3.82
N SER A 114 21.03 -14.74 -4.83
CA SER A 114 20.88 -13.54 -5.64
C SER A 114 19.54 -13.51 -6.40
N THR A 115 19.12 -14.68 -6.92
CA THR A 115 17.81 -14.81 -7.60
C THR A 115 16.64 -14.56 -6.63
N LEU A 116 16.67 -15.18 -5.46
CA LEU A 116 15.64 -14.97 -4.43
C LEU A 116 15.62 -13.51 -3.93
N ARG A 117 16.80 -12.91 -3.77
CA ARG A 117 16.92 -11.51 -3.38
C ARG A 117 16.23 -10.60 -4.40
N SER A 118 16.46 -10.77 -5.69
CA SER A 118 15.83 -9.97 -6.74
C SER A 118 14.30 -10.13 -6.78
N GLN A 119 13.76 -11.26 -6.33
CA GLN A 119 12.32 -11.48 -6.21
C GLN A 119 11.67 -10.60 -5.14
N ILE A 120 12.42 -10.16 -4.13
CA ILE A 120 11.92 -9.23 -3.11
C ILE A 120 11.54 -7.89 -3.74
N GLY A 121 12.42 -7.33 -4.60
CA GLY A 121 12.14 -6.09 -5.31
C GLY A 121 10.93 -6.18 -6.23
N ALA A 122 10.86 -7.26 -7.02
CA ALA A 122 9.71 -7.52 -7.89
C ALA A 122 8.40 -7.60 -7.08
N LEU A 123 8.41 -8.35 -5.99
CA LEU A 123 7.23 -8.52 -5.13
C LEU A 123 6.82 -7.21 -4.42
N ALA A 124 7.80 -6.40 -4.01
CA ALA A 124 7.52 -5.08 -3.44
C ALA A 124 6.82 -4.17 -4.46
N THR A 125 7.29 -4.19 -5.72
CA THR A 125 6.68 -3.40 -6.81
C THR A 125 5.28 -3.92 -7.18
N ASP A 126 5.06 -5.23 -7.16
CA ASP A 126 3.77 -5.84 -7.49
C ASP A 126 2.68 -5.59 -6.43
N ALA A 127 3.07 -5.28 -5.19
CA ALA A 127 2.14 -5.07 -4.07
C ALA A 127 1.44 -3.70 -4.12
N SER A 128 1.01 -3.28 -5.29
CA SER A 128 0.25 -2.03 -5.50
C SER A 128 -1.26 -2.31 -5.53
N TYR A 129 -2.04 -1.39 -4.97
CA TYR A 129 -3.50 -1.39 -5.06
C TYR A 129 -3.97 -0.08 -5.67
N GLN A 130 -4.69 -0.15 -6.79
CA GLN A 130 -5.18 1.03 -7.55
C GLN A 130 -4.11 2.09 -7.83
N GLY A 131 -2.86 1.66 -8.06
CA GLY A 131 -1.73 2.55 -8.36
C GLY A 131 -1.02 3.11 -7.13
N THR A 132 -1.48 2.82 -5.92
CA THR A 132 -0.79 3.19 -4.68
C THR A 132 0.01 2.01 -4.16
N ASN A 133 1.31 2.19 -3.93
CA ASN A 133 2.20 1.20 -3.36
C ASN A 133 2.84 1.73 -2.07
N LEU A 134 2.61 1.05 -0.96
CA LEU A 134 3.07 1.46 0.36
C LEU A 134 4.36 0.78 0.82
N ILE A 135 4.93 -0.13 0.00
CA ILE A 135 6.09 -0.92 0.38
C ILE A 135 7.25 -0.88 -0.62
N ASP A 136 7.08 -0.25 -1.79
CA ASP A 136 8.12 -0.15 -2.82
C ASP A 136 9.09 1.02 -2.56
N ASN A 137 8.57 2.18 -2.13
CA ASN A 137 9.37 3.39 -1.95
C ASN A 137 8.88 4.20 -0.74
N THR A 138 9.49 5.36 -0.49
CA THR A 138 9.12 6.26 0.61
C THR A 138 8.44 7.54 0.14
N SER A 139 8.17 7.66 -1.16
CA SER A 139 7.64 8.90 -1.76
C SER A 139 6.12 8.95 -1.74
N GLU A 140 5.45 7.81 -1.57
CA GLU A 140 4.01 7.70 -1.56
C GLU A 140 3.44 7.73 -0.15
N SER A 141 2.17 8.06 -0.05
CA SER A 141 1.41 7.98 1.20
C SER A 141 -0.06 7.73 0.89
N LEU A 142 -0.68 6.92 1.73
CA LEU A 142 -2.11 6.74 1.75
C LEU A 142 -2.73 7.76 2.69
N SER A 143 -3.70 8.54 2.21
CA SER A 143 -4.46 9.49 3.01
C SER A 143 -5.92 9.12 3.00
N VAL A 144 -6.48 8.77 4.17
CA VAL A 144 -7.87 8.39 4.34
C VAL A 144 -8.57 9.43 5.20
N SER A 145 -9.57 10.10 4.62
CA SER A 145 -10.40 11.10 5.32
C SER A 145 -11.61 10.44 5.96
N PHE A 146 -11.88 10.79 7.23
CA PHE A 146 -13.01 10.25 7.99
C PHE A 146 -14.21 11.20 8.07
N SER A 147 -14.01 12.47 7.75
CA SER A 147 -15.05 13.49 7.74
C SER A 147 -14.61 14.67 6.88
N ASP A 148 -15.46 15.65 6.69
CA ASP A 148 -15.14 16.89 5.97
C ASP A 148 -14.19 17.82 6.73
N GLN A 149 -13.87 17.49 7.97
CA GLN A 149 -12.87 18.20 8.75
C GLN A 149 -11.46 17.79 8.33
N THR A 150 -10.64 18.74 7.92
CA THR A 150 -9.26 18.53 7.46
C THR A 150 -8.35 17.88 8.53
N SER A 151 -8.70 17.96 9.81
CA SER A 151 -8.00 17.30 10.91
C SER A 151 -8.39 15.84 11.13
N SER A 152 -9.50 15.38 10.53
CA SER A 152 -10.01 14.01 10.66
C SER A 152 -9.50 13.14 9.50
N LEU A 153 -8.18 12.88 9.52
CA LEU A 153 -7.43 12.23 8.44
C LEU A 153 -6.43 11.24 9.05
N LEU A 154 -6.33 10.06 8.46
CA LEU A 154 -5.22 9.14 8.68
C LEU A 154 -4.26 9.22 7.48
N THR A 155 -3.00 9.52 7.75
CA THR A 155 -1.95 9.44 6.74
C THR A 155 -1.00 8.32 7.08
N VAL A 156 -0.83 7.38 6.16
CA VAL A 156 0.13 6.27 6.27
C VAL A 156 1.21 6.48 5.21
N ALA A 157 2.44 6.75 5.67
CA ALA A 157 3.58 6.90 4.78
C ALA A 157 4.02 5.53 4.25
N ALA A 158 4.43 5.48 3.00
CA ALA A 158 5.06 4.32 2.42
C ALA A 158 6.44 4.06 3.04
N SER A 159 6.89 2.81 2.98
CA SER A 159 8.19 2.37 3.48
C SER A 159 8.86 1.50 2.43
N ASN A 160 10.12 1.79 2.10
CA ASN A 160 10.86 0.99 1.13
C ASN A 160 11.20 -0.39 1.70
N SER A 161 10.51 -1.42 1.23
CA SER A 161 10.68 -2.84 1.62
C SER A 161 11.28 -3.68 0.47
N THR A 162 11.89 -3.02 -0.51
CA THR A 162 12.73 -3.67 -1.51
C THR A 162 14.00 -4.22 -0.85
N GLU A 163 14.80 -4.97 -1.59
CA GLU A 163 16.07 -5.49 -1.12
C GLU A 163 17.01 -4.38 -0.60
N THR A 164 17.04 -3.23 -1.25
CA THR A 164 17.83 -2.08 -0.82
C THR A 164 17.26 -1.43 0.43
N GLY A 165 15.94 -1.28 0.51
CA GLY A 165 15.27 -0.70 1.68
C GLY A 165 15.30 -1.59 2.93
N LEU A 166 15.57 -2.89 2.75
CA LEU A 166 15.78 -3.87 3.82
C LEU A 166 17.26 -4.02 4.19
N GLY A 167 18.19 -3.37 3.47
CA GLY A 167 19.62 -3.50 3.68
C GLY A 167 20.18 -4.87 3.28
N LEU A 168 19.49 -5.58 2.36
CA LEU A 168 19.95 -6.86 1.84
C LEU A 168 20.94 -6.62 0.71
N ASN A 169 22.21 -6.76 1.02
CA ASN A 169 23.27 -6.54 0.07
C ASN A 169 23.32 -7.64 -0.99
N LEU A 170 23.89 -7.29 -2.15
CA LEU A 170 24.17 -8.27 -3.20
C LEU A 170 25.27 -9.21 -2.70
N VAL A 171 25.05 -10.50 -2.81
CA VAL A 171 26.06 -11.50 -2.41
C VAL A 171 26.82 -11.99 -3.65
N SER A 172 28.11 -11.83 -3.63
CA SER A 172 29.02 -12.34 -4.66
C SER A 172 29.99 -13.32 -4.05
N VAL A 173 30.42 -14.31 -4.82
CA VAL A 173 31.50 -15.20 -4.39
C VAL A 173 32.79 -14.40 -4.43
N ALA A 174 33.40 -14.16 -3.26
CA ALA A 174 34.80 -13.78 -3.24
C ALA A 174 35.58 -15.03 -3.62
N THR A 175 36.07 -15.10 -4.83
CA THR A 175 37.20 -15.98 -5.10
C THR A 175 38.33 -15.49 -4.23
N ASP A 176 38.91 -16.39 -3.43
CA ASP A 176 40.05 -16.09 -2.58
C ASP A 176 41.06 -15.27 -3.39
N THR A 177 41.29 -14.02 -2.98
CA THR A 177 42.22 -13.12 -3.64
C THR A 177 43.68 -13.44 -3.30
N SER A 178 43.91 -14.54 -2.64
CA SER A 178 45.24 -15.15 -2.69
C SER A 178 45.49 -15.64 -4.11
N PHE A 179 46.02 -14.74 -4.95
CA PHE A 179 46.53 -15.09 -6.27
C PHE A 179 47.68 -16.03 -6.10
N ASN A 180 47.40 -17.32 -6.07
CA ASN A 180 48.40 -18.35 -6.10
C ASN A 180 48.87 -18.47 -7.55
N PHE A 181 49.86 -17.67 -7.91
CA PHE A 181 50.55 -17.87 -9.18
C PHE A 181 51.30 -19.20 -9.06
N ALA A 182 51.01 -20.14 -9.94
CA ALA A 182 51.86 -21.28 -10.12
C ALA A 182 53.32 -20.80 -10.19
N ALA A 183 54.19 -21.38 -9.40
CA ALA A 183 55.58 -20.97 -9.20
C ALA A 183 56.22 -20.44 -10.50
N ARG A 184 56.36 -19.13 -10.58
CA ARG A 184 57.03 -18.46 -11.69
C ARG A 184 58.48 -18.28 -11.32
N THR A 185 59.34 -18.65 -12.21
CA THR A 185 60.78 -18.46 -12.02
C THR A 185 61.15 -16.98 -12.22
N ALA A 186 62.25 -16.54 -11.64
CA ALA A 186 62.74 -15.16 -11.85
C ALA A 186 62.90 -14.84 -13.36
N ALA A 187 63.16 -15.84 -14.21
CA ALA A 187 63.24 -15.70 -15.66
C ALA A 187 61.87 -15.34 -16.27
N ASP A 188 60.74 -15.85 -15.77
CA ASP A 188 59.40 -15.55 -16.26
C ASP A 188 58.98 -14.11 -15.96
N VAL A 189 59.47 -13.54 -14.85
CA VAL A 189 59.23 -12.15 -14.50
C VAL A 189 60.10 -11.17 -15.26
N SER A 190 61.34 -11.59 -15.64
CA SER A 190 62.27 -10.77 -16.40
C SER A 190 61.91 -10.62 -17.88
N THR A 191 61.13 -11.53 -18.45
CA THR A 191 60.69 -11.51 -19.83
C THR A 191 59.33 -10.87 -20.08
N GLY A 192 58.71 -10.35 -19.05
CA GLY A 192 57.37 -9.79 -19.11
C GLY A 192 56.28 -10.88 -18.98
N GLY A 193 55.49 -10.80 -17.96
CA GLY A 193 54.38 -11.68 -17.70
C GLY A 193 53.06 -10.91 -17.67
N THR A 194 51.98 -11.61 -17.97
CA THR A 194 50.64 -11.03 -17.87
C THR A 194 49.93 -11.66 -16.68
N ILE A 195 49.45 -10.84 -15.82
CA ILE A 195 48.61 -11.26 -14.70
C ILE A 195 47.18 -10.92 -15.08
N THR A 196 46.33 -11.92 -15.09
CA THR A 196 44.93 -11.75 -15.43
C THR A 196 44.08 -11.93 -14.19
N VAL A 197 43.32 -10.92 -13.85
CA VAL A 197 42.35 -10.93 -12.73
C VAL A 197 40.96 -10.73 -13.33
N THR A 198 40.08 -11.68 -13.09
CA THR A 198 38.68 -11.56 -13.55
C THR A 198 37.81 -11.13 -12.39
N TYR A 199 37.14 -10.01 -12.55
CA TYR A 199 36.15 -9.52 -11.57
C TYR A 199 34.85 -10.31 -11.72
N GLN A 200 34.40 -10.94 -10.64
CA GLN A 200 33.15 -11.72 -10.63
C GLN A 200 32.01 -11.06 -9.86
N GLY A 201 32.19 -9.86 -9.33
CA GLY A 201 31.15 -9.13 -8.64
C GLY A 201 30.12 -8.54 -9.61
N SER A 202 28.88 -8.44 -9.17
CA SER A 202 27.80 -7.78 -9.92
C SER A 202 27.55 -6.40 -9.30
N GLY A 203 28.25 -5.40 -9.72
CA GLY A 203 28.07 -4.03 -9.22
C GLY A 203 28.69 -3.01 -10.18
N ALA A 204 28.24 -1.77 -10.07
CA ALA A 204 28.82 -0.67 -10.81
C ALA A 204 30.24 -0.37 -10.29
N SER A 205 31.13 -0.14 -11.15
CA SER A 205 32.51 0.35 -11.03
C SER A 205 33.22 0.31 -9.67
N VAL A 206 34.31 -0.44 -9.62
CA VAL A 206 35.29 -0.40 -8.53
C VAL A 206 36.37 0.64 -8.89
N THR A 207 36.56 1.62 -8.02
CA THR A 207 37.69 2.55 -8.13
C THR A 207 38.84 2.02 -7.29
N GLU A 208 39.91 1.54 -7.89
CA GLU A 208 41.09 1.13 -7.17
C GLU A 208 41.89 2.35 -6.64
N THR A 209 42.09 2.41 -5.34
CA THR A 209 43.03 3.35 -4.70
C THR A 209 44.10 2.61 -3.91
N GLY A 210 44.35 1.35 -4.20
CA GLY A 210 45.34 0.54 -3.50
C GLY A 210 46.22 -0.24 -4.48
N GLY A 211 47.49 -0.25 -4.27
CA GLY A 211 48.44 -1.00 -5.13
C GLY A 211 48.39 -2.49 -4.85
N LEU A 212 48.56 -3.30 -5.89
CA LEU A 212 48.83 -4.73 -5.80
C LEU A 212 50.19 -4.94 -5.11
N THR A 213 50.22 -5.67 -4.02
CA THR A 213 51.48 -5.98 -3.34
C THR A 213 51.91 -7.39 -3.72
N VAL A 214 53.07 -7.51 -4.35
CA VAL A 214 53.70 -8.79 -4.66
C VAL A 214 54.72 -9.08 -3.56
N GLN A 215 54.59 -10.20 -2.89
CA GLN A 215 55.54 -10.61 -1.86
C GLN A 215 56.49 -11.69 -2.42
N TYR A 216 57.75 -11.44 -2.24
CA TYR A 216 58.81 -12.37 -2.57
C TYR A 216 59.55 -12.76 -1.29
N GLY A 217 59.38 -13.96 -0.82
CA GLY A 217 59.92 -14.39 0.47
C GLY A 217 59.41 -13.47 1.60
N THR A 218 60.33 -12.84 2.33
CA THR A 218 60.02 -11.89 3.40
C THR A 218 59.94 -10.41 2.91
N VAL A 219 60.15 -10.15 1.62
CA VAL A 219 60.19 -8.80 1.05
C VAL A 219 58.93 -8.58 0.24
N ALA A 220 58.10 -7.61 0.65
CA ALA A 220 56.92 -7.17 -0.05
C ALA A 220 57.29 -6.08 -1.07
N PHE A 221 56.95 -6.26 -2.33
CA PHE A 221 57.06 -5.23 -3.36
C PHE A 221 55.71 -4.68 -3.69
N SER A 222 55.58 -3.37 -3.70
CA SER A 222 54.38 -2.73 -4.15
C SER A 222 54.44 -2.56 -5.65
N ILE A 223 53.58 -3.23 -6.42
CA ILE A 223 53.49 -3.02 -7.88
C ILE A 223 53.13 -1.56 -8.21
N ARG A 224 52.54 -0.83 -7.25
CA ARG A 224 52.30 0.59 -7.36
C ARG A 224 53.55 1.38 -7.81
N GLN A 225 54.72 0.92 -7.40
CA GLN A 225 55.99 1.60 -7.71
C GLN A 225 56.46 1.29 -9.15
N ALA A 226 55.98 0.21 -9.77
CA ALA A 226 56.30 -0.13 -11.17
C ALA A 226 55.30 0.46 -12.18
N ILE A 227 54.12 0.81 -11.75
CA ILE A 227 53.05 1.45 -12.54
C ILE A 227 53.01 2.97 -12.34
N ASP A 228 53.77 3.51 -11.37
CA ASP A 228 53.67 4.88 -10.86
C ASP A 228 54.41 5.90 -11.74
N THR A 229 54.24 5.90 -13.04
CA THR A 229 54.64 7.08 -13.82
C THR A 229 53.47 7.84 -14.44
N ALA A 230 52.25 7.45 -14.23
CA ALA A 230 51.08 8.35 -14.49
C ALA A 230 49.77 7.71 -14.13
N ALA A 231 48.99 8.48 -13.44
CA ALA A 231 47.56 8.36 -13.31
C ALA A 231 47.02 7.28 -12.33
N VAL A 232 46.32 7.76 -11.35
CA VAL A 232 45.23 7.07 -10.70
C VAL A 232 44.34 6.47 -11.82
N VAL A 233 44.45 5.18 -12.08
CA VAL A 233 43.56 4.50 -13.02
C VAL A 233 42.26 4.29 -12.25
N THR A 234 41.37 5.24 -12.39
CA THR A 234 39.96 5.11 -12.04
C THR A 234 39.30 4.38 -13.20
N GLU A 235 39.42 3.08 -13.29
CA GLU A 235 38.61 2.29 -14.21
C GLU A 235 37.48 1.63 -13.44
N ALA A 236 36.29 1.88 -13.93
CA ALA A 236 35.10 1.18 -13.51
C ALA A 236 35.20 -0.30 -13.96
N ILE A 237 35.42 -1.21 -13.03
CA ILE A 237 35.45 -2.64 -13.30
C ILE A 237 34.05 -3.19 -13.19
N THR A 238 33.46 -3.61 -14.31
CA THR A 238 32.15 -4.27 -14.35
C THR A 238 32.31 -5.79 -14.27
N GLN A 239 31.25 -6.49 -13.87
CA GLN A 239 31.23 -7.95 -13.80
C GLN A 239 31.67 -8.59 -15.11
N GLY A 240 32.58 -9.56 -15.03
CA GLY A 240 33.13 -10.26 -16.18
C GLY A 240 34.30 -9.53 -16.88
N GLN A 241 34.65 -8.35 -16.41
CA GLN A 241 35.81 -7.63 -16.95
C GLN A 241 37.10 -8.24 -16.44
N VAL A 242 38.05 -8.42 -17.36
CA VAL A 242 39.37 -8.99 -17.09
C VAL A 242 40.35 -7.84 -16.94
N LEU A 243 40.92 -7.65 -15.76
CA LEU A 243 42.05 -6.76 -15.56
C LEU A 243 43.32 -7.49 -15.95
N THR A 244 43.94 -7.01 -17.00
CA THR A 244 45.23 -7.57 -17.46
C THR A 244 46.35 -6.64 -17.06
N ILE A 245 47.19 -7.08 -16.12
CA ILE A 245 48.40 -6.38 -15.71
C ILE A 245 49.59 -6.91 -16.53
N SER A 246 50.05 -6.11 -17.47
CA SER A 246 51.25 -6.42 -18.24
C SER A 246 52.48 -5.93 -17.48
N LEU A 247 53.30 -6.84 -17.05
CA LEU A 247 54.62 -6.51 -16.49
C LEU A 247 55.56 -6.24 -17.65
N THR A 248 55.76 -4.99 -18.00
CA THR A 248 56.85 -4.59 -18.93
C THR A 248 58.17 -4.74 -18.21
N THR A 249 59.16 -5.27 -18.93
CA THR A 249 60.54 -5.48 -18.50
C THR A 249 61.11 -4.25 -17.78
N GLY A 250 60.95 -4.20 -16.48
CA GLY A 250 61.68 -3.32 -15.59
C GLY A 250 62.76 -4.17 -14.93
N SER A 251 64.00 -3.83 -15.12
CA SER A 251 65.13 -4.54 -14.57
C SER A 251 65.03 -4.67 -13.03
N VAL A 252 64.73 -5.87 -12.58
CA VAL A 252 65.12 -6.25 -11.21
C VAL A 252 66.62 -6.53 -11.27
N SER A 253 67.41 -5.45 -11.27
CA SER A 253 68.85 -5.60 -11.20
C SER A 253 69.28 -5.82 -9.75
N GLY A 254 69.87 -6.99 -9.54
CA GLY A 254 70.66 -7.26 -8.37
C GLY A 254 70.02 -8.20 -7.37
N VAL A 255 70.45 -9.38 -7.45
CA VAL A 255 70.57 -10.52 -6.55
C VAL A 255 69.94 -11.75 -7.20
N GLY A 256 70.72 -12.77 -7.35
CA GLY A 256 70.30 -14.09 -7.86
C GLY A 256 69.25 -14.68 -6.93
N VAL A 257 68.02 -14.59 -7.33
CA VAL A 257 66.91 -15.06 -6.55
C VAL A 257 66.33 -16.29 -7.24
N THR A 258 66.57 -17.44 -6.65
CA THR A 258 65.87 -18.68 -6.90
C THR A 258 64.82 -18.86 -5.85
N GLY A 259 63.55 -18.61 -6.17
CA GLY A 259 62.41 -18.74 -5.26
C GLY A 259 61.09 -18.70 -5.99
N THR A 260 60.05 -19.24 -5.38
CA THR A 260 58.67 -19.13 -5.83
C THR A 260 58.11 -17.77 -5.47
N PHE A 261 57.52 -17.09 -6.44
CA PHE A 261 56.77 -15.86 -6.17
C PHE A 261 55.38 -16.22 -5.66
N GLU A 262 55.03 -15.76 -4.49
CA GLU A 262 53.65 -15.70 -4.06
C GLU A 262 53.20 -14.25 -4.17
N ALA A 263 52.21 -13.99 -5.00
CA ALA A 263 51.56 -12.70 -5.02
C ALA A 263 50.29 -12.80 -4.22
N SER A 264 50.29 -12.19 -3.04
CA SER A 264 49.07 -11.96 -2.30
C SER A 264 48.65 -10.52 -2.54
N GLY A 265 47.54 -10.31 -3.21
CA GLY A 265 46.96 -8.99 -3.39
C GLY A 265 45.72 -8.84 -2.52
N SER A 266 45.66 -7.77 -1.76
CA SER A 266 44.38 -7.27 -1.27
C SER A 266 43.92 -6.17 -2.21
N ILE A 267 42.81 -6.35 -2.87
CA ILE A 267 42.13 -5.25 -3.54
C ILE A 267 41.43 -4.46 -2.44
N SER A 268 42.08 -3.40 -1.96
CA SER A 268 41.42 -2.44 -1.08
C SER A 268 41.01 -1.25 -1.95
N GLY A 269 39.75 -1.22 -2.34
CA GLY A 269 39.16 -0.06 -3.00
C GLY A 269 38.39 0.77 -1.96
N THR A 270 38.53 2.09 -2.01
CA THR A 270 37.49 2.96 -1.47
C THR A 270 36.38 2.99 -2.50
N THR A 271 35.35 2.19 -2.29
CA THR A 271 34.16 2.24 -3.11
C THR A 271 33.28 3.38 -2.60
N THR A 272 32.87 4.24 -3.51
CA THR A 272 31.77 5.18 -3.26
C THR A 272 30.43 4.47 -3.30
N ASP A 273 30.40 3.20 -3.70
CA ASP A 273 29.24 2.33 -3.65
C ASP A 273 29.31 1.42 -2.41
N ALA A 274 28.23 1.41 -1.65
CA ALA A 274 28.06 0.54 -0.48
C ALA A 274 28.11 -0.96 -0.82
N GLU A 275 28.18 -1.30 -2.10
CA GLU A 275 28.12 -2.68 -2.64
C GLU A 275 29.45 -3.47 -2.55
N LEU A 276 30.57 -2.80 -2.30
CA LEU A 276 31.86 -3.47 -2.17
C LEU A 276 32.43 -3.44 -0.74
N ASN A 277 31.56 -3.22 0.21
CA ASN A 277 31.90 -3.45 1.60
C ASN A 277 32.17 -4.95 1.82
N SER A 278 33.03 -5.30 2.74
CA SER A 278 33.40 -6.70 3.08
C SER A 278 32.20 -7.63 3.39
N THR A 279 31.02 -7.05 3.60
CA THR A 279 29.75 -7.74 3.82
C THR A 279 29.11 -8.29 2.55
N ASN A 280 29.49 -7.80 1.36
CA ASN A 280 28.92 -8.21 0.07
C ASN A 280 29.57 -9.47 -0.51
N PHE A 281 30.63 -9.94 0.09
CA PHE A 281 31.35 -11.11 -0.36
C PHE A 281 31.24 -12.25 0.64
N VAL A 282 30.77 -13.38 0.18
CA VAL A 282 30.85 -14.64 0.92
C VAL A 282 32.01 -15.47 0.36
N THR A 283 32.87 -15.95 1.25
CA THR A 283 34.02 -16.77 0.90
C THR A 283 33.76 -18.19 1.37
N GLU A 284 34.01 -19.15 0.45
CA GLU A 284 33.95 -20.57 0.78
C GLU A 284 34.87 -20.88 1.99
N GLY A 285 34.31 -21.56 2.98
CA GLY A 285 35.06 -21.92 4.20
C GLY A 285 35.23 -20.80 5.23
N VAL A 286 34.79 -19.56 4.96
CA VAL A 286 34.84 -18.45 5.89
C VAL A 286 33.45 -18.18 6.49
N SER A 287 33.22 -18.74 7.67
CA SER A 287 31.91 -18.60 8.36
C SER A 287 31.55 -17.15 8.73
N ALA A 288 32.53 -16.30 9.00
CA ALA A 288 32.30 -14.94 9.48
C ALA A 288 31.51 -14.05 8.50
N SER A 289 31.78 -14.16 7.20
CA SER A 289 31.05 -13.41 6.18
C SER A 289 29.61 -13.89 6.04
N ILE A 290 29.38 -15.20 6.16
CA ILE A 290 28.06 -15.81 6.12
C ILE A 290 27.28 -15.47 7.39
N ASP A 291 27.93 -15.42 8.56
CA ASP A 291 27.29 -14.99 9.81
C ASP A 291 26.83 -13.53 9.76
N THR A 292 27.63 -12.66 9.13
CA THR A 292 27.22 -11.27 8.87
C THR A 292 25.96 -11.22 7.99
N LEU A 293 25.95 -11.97 6.89
CA LEU A 293 24.78 -12.07 5.99
C LEU A 293 23.53 -12.58 6.74
N ILE A 294 23.68 -13.59 7.59
CA ILE A 294 22.57 -14.09 8.42
C ILE A 294 22.08 -12.99 9.38
N THR A 295 22.97 -12.20 9.95
CA THR A 295 22.62 -11.08 10.85
C THR A 295 21.85 -9.98 10.10
N GLU A 296 22.23 -9.68 8.85
CA GLU A 296 21.50 -8.75 7.99
C GLU A 296 20.07 -9.25 7.69
N LEU A 297 19.93 -10.55 7.40
CA LEU A 297 18.63 -11.17 7.20
C LEU A 297 17.75 -11.11 8.47
N ASP A 298 18.33 -11.32 9.65
CA ASP A 298 17.62 -11.21 10.92
C ASP A 298 17.19 -9.76 11.21
N THR A 299 18.02 -8.79 10.84
CA THR A 299 17.67 -7.35 10.90
C THR A 299 16.52 -7.04 9.96
N SER A 300 16.55 -7.59 8.74
CA SER A 300 15.47 -7.43 7.76
C SER A 300 14.16 -8.02 8.28
N PHE A 301 14.20 -9.19 8.92
CA PHE A 301 13.03 -9.78 9.60
C PHE A 301 12.42 -8.84 10.64
N THR A 302 13.28 -8.26 11.48
CA THR A 302 12.83 -7.32 12.52
C THR A 302 12.18 -6.10 11.92
N THR A 303 12.76 -5.57 10.84
CA THR A 303 12.23 -4.42 10.10
C THR A 303 10.89 -4.75 9.44
N LEU A 304 10.77 -5.90 8.76
CA LEU A 304 9.52 -6.35 8.14
C LEU A 304 8.40 -6.50 9.17
N ARG A 305 8.68 -7.13 10.30
CA ARG A 305 7.71 -7.30 11.40
C ARG A 305 7.26 -5.97 11.98
N ALA A 306 8.18 -5.02 12.17
CA ALA A 306 7.83 -3.68 12.65
C ALA A 306 6.91 -2.95 11.65
N ARG A 307 7.20 -3.05 10.36
CA ARG A 307 6.34 -2.48 9.29
C ARG A 307 4.98 -3.16 9.24
N SER A 308 4.94 -4.49 9.28
CA SER A 308 3.68 -5.25 9.31
C SER A 308 2.83 -4.90 10.54
N LEU A 309 3.46 -4.74 11.72
CA LEU A 309 2.76 -4.32 12.94
C LEU A 309 2.14 -2.92 12.76
N THR A 310 2.88 -1.98 12.18
CA THR A 310 2.37 -0.61 11.93
C THR A 310 1.21 -0.62 10.95
N LEU A 311 1.35 -1.32 9.82
CA LEU A 311 0.26 -1.43 8.84
C LEU A 311 -0.95 -2.17 9.41
N GLY A 312 -0.74 -3.28 10.15
CA GLY A 312 -1.80 -4.02 10.81
C GLY A 312 -2.57 -3.18 11.85
N SER A 313 -1.86 -2.36 12.61
CA SER A 313 -2.49 -1.40 13.53
C SER A 313 -3.34 -0.36 12.79
N ASN A 314 -2.86 0.13 11.65
CA ASN A 314 -3.61 1.07 10.83
C ASN A 314 -4.86 0.41 10.20
N VAL A 315 -4.77 -0.86 9.78
CA VAL A 315 -5.94 -1.63 9.31
C VAL A 315 -6.98 -1.74 10.42
N ALA A 316 -6.57 -2.12 11.64
CA ALA A 316 -7.50 -2.22 12.78
C ALA A 316 -8.15 -0.86 13.12
N LEU A 317 -7.38 0.23 13.04
CA LEU A 317 -7.91 1.58 13.20
C LEU A 317 -8.96 1.91 12.12
N LEU A 318 -8.66 1.63 10.85
CA LEU A 318 -9.59 1.88 9.75
C LEU A 318 -10.87 1.05 9.89
N GLN A 319 -10.76 -0.22 10.28
CA GLN A 319 -11.93 -1.08 10.53
C GLN A 319 -12.82 -0.50 11.64
N THR A 320 -12.22 -0.09 12.75
CA THR A 320 -12.97 0.57 13.85
C THR A 320 -13.65 1.86 13.37
N ARG A 321 -12.99 2.62 12.49
CA ARG A 321 -13.57 3.82 11.89
C ARG A 321 -14.68 3.50 10.90
N LEU A 322 -14.55 2.43 10.14
CA LEU A 322 -15.57 1.93 9.22
C LEU A 322 -16.84 1.58 10.00
N ASP A 323 -16.73 0.75 11.04
CA ASP A 323 -17.86 0.35 11.90
C ASP A 323 -18.53 1.58 12.52
N PHE A 324 -17.74 2.51 13.07
CA PHE A 324 -18.29 3.75 13.62
C PHE A 324 -19.04 4.58 12.56
N THR A 325 -18.49 4.68 11.36
CA THR A 325 -19.11 5.47 10.28
C THR A 325 -20.43 4.84 9.84
N GLU A 326 -20.49 3.50 9.76
CA GLU A 326 -21.71 2.77 9.44
C GLU A 326 -22.80 2.97 10.50
N ASP A 327 -22.46 2.83 11.77
CA ASP A 327 -23.39 3.07 12.88
C ASP A 327 -23.87 4.52 12.90
N TYR A 328 -22.98 5.45 12.57
CA TYR A 328 -23.32 6.87 12.54
C TYR A 328 -24.26 7.20 11.38
N VAL A 329 -24.02 6.66 10.18
CA VAL A 329 -24.92 6.79 9.04
C VAL A 329 -26.29 6.23 9.36
N ASN A 330 -26.37 5.03 9.92
CA ASN A 330 -27.64 4.43 10.36
C ASN A 330 -28.38 5.32 11.37
N THR A 331 -27.65 5.94 12.29
CA THR A 331 -28.24 6.87 13.28
C THR A 331 -28.81 8.11 12.61
N LEU A 332 -28.11 8.67 11.60
CA LEU A 332 -28.59 9.83 10.85
C LEU A 332 -29.83 9.50 10.02
N GLU A 333 -29.86 8.34 9.36
CA GLU A 333 -30.99 7.87 8.56
C GLU A 333 -32.20 7.59 9.45
N ILE A 334 -32.04 6.92 10.60
CA ILE A 334 -33.10 6.73 11.59
C ILE A 334 -33.60 8.06 12.12
N GLY A 335 -32.69 9.01 12.40
CA GLY A 335 -33.03 10.35 12.81
C GLY A 335 -33.86 11.10 11.78
N SER A 336 -33.47 11.03 10.52
CA SER A 336 -34.22 11.58 9.40
C SER A 336 -35.60 10.92 9.24
N GLY A 337 -35.63 9.58 9.33
CA GLY A 337 -36.88 8.83 9.26
C GLY A 337 -37.88 9.20 10.35
N LYS A 338 -37.41 9.42 11.59
CA LYS A 338 -38.28 9.87 12.70
C LYS A 338 -38.92 11.24 12.47
N LEU A 339 -38.33 12.08 11.62
CA LEU A 339 -38.85 13.39 11.28
C LEU A 339 -39.82 13.38 10.10
N THR A 340 -39.74 12.34 9.25
CA THR A 340 -40.45 12.36 7.96
C THR A 340 -41.36 11.17 7.73
N LEU A 341 -41.13 10.02 8.40
CA LEU A 341 -41.93 8.81 8.18
C LEU A 341 -43.30 8.91 8.88
N ALA A 342 -44.31 8.42 8.19
CA ALA A 342 -45.65 8.27 8.72
C ALA A 342 -45.82 6.94 9.46
N ASP A 343 -46.61 6.93 10.54
CA ASP A 343 -47.10 5.66 11.08
C ASP A 343 -48.21 5.11 10.18
N LEU A 344 -47.86 4.10 9.40
CA LEU A 344 -48.78 3.49 8.41
C LEU A 344 -50.02 2.85 9.07
N ASN A 345 -49.93 2.42 10.35
CA ASN A 345 -51.07 1.87 11.06
C ASN A 345 -52.06 2.96 11.42
N GLU A 346 -51.54 4.10 11.89
CA GLU A 346 -52.36 5.28 12.21
C GLU A 346 -53.01 5.86 10.96
N GLU A 347 -52.20 6.05 9.87
CA GLU A 347 -52.71 6.58 8.61
C GLU A 347 -53.73 5.60 7.93
N GLY A 348 -53.56 4.28 8.09
CA GLY A 348 -54.53 3.30 7.64
C GLY A 348 -55.86 3.39 8.38
N ALA A 349 -55.82 3.56 9.72
CA ALA A 349 -56.99 3.76 10.51
C ALA A 349 -57.72 5.07 10.19
N ASN A 350 -56.91 6.15 10.01
CA ASN A 350 -57.39 7.47 9.63
C ASN A 350 -58.08 7.45 8.27
N LEU A 351 -57.52 6.73 7.29
CA LEU A 351 -58.11 6.57 5.95
C LEU A 351 -59.49 5.92 6.04
N LEU A 352 -59.61 4.80 6.79
CA LEU A 352 -60.87 4.10 6.96
C LEU A 352 -61.94 4.99 7.61
N ALA A 353 -61.54 5.74 8.66
CA ALA A 353 -62.41 6.69 9.35
C ALA A 353 -62.85 7.82 8.41
N LEU A 354 -61.96 8.38 7.61
CA LEU A 354 -62.26 9.43 6.65
C LEU A 354 -63.14 8.94 5.51
N GLN A 355 -62.95 7.72 4.98
CA GLN A 355 -63.83 7.11 3.98
C GLN A 355 -65.21 6.93 4.53
N THR A 356 -65.39 6.47 5.79
CA THR A 356 -66.67 6.36 6.43
C THR A 356 -67.33 7.74 6.57
N ARG A 357 -66.55 8.75 7.02
CA ARG A 357 -67.04 10.13 7.13
C ARG A 357 -67.46 10.71 5.76
N GLN A 358 -66.75 10.41 4.70
CA GLN A 358 -67.07 10.80 3.33
C GLN A 358 -68.41 10.19 2.88
N GLN A 359 -68.65 8.88 3.13
CA GLN A 359 -69.91 8.19 2.79
C GLN A 359 -71.09 8.81 3.59
N LEU A 360 -70.90 9.07 4.89
CA LEU A 360 -71.89 9.73 5.72
C LEU A 360 -72.18 11.16 5.21
N GLY A 361 -71.15 11.91 4.82
CA GLY A 361 -71.28 13.24 4.25
C GLY A 361 -72.08 13.27 2.96
N ILE A 362 -71.82 12.33 2.05
CA ILE A 362 -72.56 12.15 0.80
C ILE A 362 -74.04 11.85 1.11
N SER A 363 -74.31 10.96 2.06
CA SER A 363 -75.65 10.59 2.48
C SER A 363 -76.42 11.77 3.08
N ALA A 364 -75.75 12.53 3.96
CA ALA A 364 -76.32 13.73 4.57
C ALA A 364 -76.62 14.81 3.54
N LEU A 365 -75.73 15.01 2.52
CA LEU A 365 -75.96 15.94 1.44
C LEU A 365 -77.16 15.53 0.56
N ALA A 366 -77.33 14.23 0.30
CA ALA A 366 -78.47 13.70 -0.43
C ALA A 366 -79.80 13.92 0.33
N PHE A 367 -79.81 13.70 1.64
CA PHE A 367 -80.99 14.00 2.48
C PHE A 367 -81.32 15.49 2.53
N ALA A 368 -80.32 16.35 2.62
CA ALA A 368 -80.50 17.80 2.62
C ALA A 368 -81.11 18.28 1.26
N GLY A 369 -80.61 17.73 0.15
CA GLY A 369 -81.13 18.02 -1.17
C GLY A 369 -82.56 17.52 -1.37
N GLN A 370 -82.93 16.35 -0.82
CA GLN A 370 -84.29 15.86 -0.84
C GLN A 370 -85.26 16.71 0.01
N ALA A 371 -84.79 17.19 1.17
CA ALA A 371 -85.58 18.08 2.02
C ALA A 371 -85.85 19.41 1.31
N GLU A 372 -84.89 19.97 0.60
CA GLU A 372 -85.10 21.21 -0.19
C GLU A 372 -86.07 21.00 -1.36
N GLN A 373 -85.99 19.87 -2.07
CA GLN A 373 -86.95 19.50 -3.11
C GLN A 373 -88.35 19.33 -2.54
N GLY A 374 -88.48 18.74 -1.33
CA GLY A 374 -89.79 18.63 -0.63
C GLY A 374 -90.39 20.00 -0.29
N ILE A 375 -89.55 20.93 0.16
CA ILE A 375 -90.03 22.30 0.44
C ILE A 375 -90.46 23.00 -0.85
N LEU A 376 -89.69 22.91 -1.93
CA LEU A 376 -90.03 23.45 -3.23
C LEU A 376 -91.31 22.84 -3.80
N GLY A 377 -91.59 21.53 -3.54
CA GLY A 377 -92.80 20.87 -3.93
C GLY A 377 -94.05 21.35 -3.14
N LEU A 378 -93.90 21.96 -1.97
CA LEU A 378 -94.99 22.52 -1.18
C LEU A 378 -95.43 23.91 -1.66
N PHE A 379 -94.57 24.61 -2.45
CA PHE A 379 -94.84 25.94 -3.04
C PHE A 379 -95.24 25.89 -4.50
N ARG A 380 -95.44 24.72 -5.01
CA ARG A 380 -95.95 24.48 -6.37
C ARG A 380 -97.42 24.01 -6.30
#